data_83b949b0ad5087efc8ccd5e2a9f16f43
#
_entry.id   83b949b0ad5087efc8ccd5e2a9f16f43
#
_cell.length_a   1.000
_cell.length_b   1.000
_cell.length_c   1.000
_cell.angle_alpha   90.00
_cell.angle_beta   90.00
_cell.angle_gamma   90.00
#
_symmetry.space_group_name_H-M   'P 1'
#
loop_
_entity.id
_entity.type
_entity.pdbx_description
1 polymer ?
#
loop_
_entity_poly.entity_id
_entity_poly.type
_entity_poly.pdbx_seq_one_letter_code
_entity_poly.pdbx_strand_id
1 'polypeptide(L)'
;RDSLIRFRFTTKGYFSNDFSYAIDKTQSHGYNALEVTEEKDHFQIKTSKVSVIVQKHDLRVGIYDLEGKTILEDEIGFHWEESYEYGGNIVKMSKVSRDGESFYGLGDKATHMNLKGKRLENWATDQYAFQKDQEPLYKVVPFYIGLVENKAYGIFFDNTFRSFFDFSHERKGVTSFWADGGEMNYYFIYGPKMSDVVTTYTHLTG
;
A
#
# COMPACT_ATOMS: atom_id res chain seq x y z
N ARG A 1 4.72 9.82 -12.16
CA ARG A 1 6.17 9.89 -11.92
C ARG A 1 6.78 8.50 -12.05
N ASP A 2 8.06 8.43 -12.31
CA ASP A 2 8.82 7.19 -12.55
C ASP A 2 8.97 6.29 -11.31
N SER A 3 8.81 6.86 -10.11
CA SER A 3 8.88 6.16 -8.81
C SER A 3 7.52 5.97 -8.13
N LEU A 4 6.42 6.42 -8.77
CA LEU A 4 5.07 6.39 -8.21
C LEU A 4 4.16 5.56 -9.13
N ILE A 5 3.59 4.48 -8.61
CA ILE A 5 2.70 3.60 -9.36
C ILE A 5 1.41 3.41 -8.58
N ARG A 6 0.28 3.60 -9.24
CA ARG A 6 -1.04 3.36 -8.69
C ARG A 6 -1.58 2.02 -9.14
N PHE A 7 -2.10 1.26 -8.20
CA PHE A 7 -2.84 0.03 -8.45
C PHE A 7 -4.29 0.20 -8.02
N ARG A 8 -5.22 -0.17 -8.90
CA ARG A 8 -6.65 -0.23 -8.59
C ARG A 8 -7.19 -1.59 -8.96
N PHE A 9 -7.94 -2.18 -8.04
CA PHE A 9 -8.65 -3.44 -8.25
C PHE A 9 -10.09 -3.26 -7.77
N THR A 10 -11.03 -3.87 -8.47
CA THR A 10 -12.46 -3.82 -8.14
C THR A 10 -13.08 -5.20 -8.27
N THR A 11 -14.06 -5.49 -7.43
CA THR A 11 -14.88 -6.70 -7.50
C THR A 11 -16.09 -6.54 -8.40
N LYS A 12 -16.35 -5.32 -8.92
CA LYS A 12 -17.59 -4.95 -9.60
C LYS A 12 -17.52 -5.02 -11.13
N GLY A 13 -16.41 -5.41 -11.73
CA GLY A 13 -16.21 -5.37 -13.17
C GLY A 13 -16.13 -3.96 -13.80
N TYR A 14 -16.28 -2.90 -13.00
CA TYR A 14 -16.08 -1.50 -13.38
C TYR A 14 -15.45 -0.74 -12.21
N PHE A 15 -14.73 0.33 -12.51
CA PHE A 15 -14.20 1.24 -11.50
C PHE A 15 -15.20 2.34 -11.16
N SER A 16 -15.28 2.68 -9.88
CA SER A 16 -16.02 3.87 -9.43
C SER A 16 -15.36 5.15 -9.96
N ASN A 17 -16.06 6.30 -9.85
CA ASN A 17 -15.48 7.59 -10.19
C ASN A 17 -14.13 7.79 -9.52
N ASP A 18 -13.16 8.30 -10.29
CA ASP A 18 -11.82 8.55 -9.79
C ASP A 18 -11.81 9.78 -8.87
N PHE A 19 -12.06 9.54 -7.60
CA PHE A 19 -12.10 10.56 -6.56
C PHE A 19 -11.24 10.15 -5.37
N SER A 20 -10.47 11.09 -4.86
CA SER A 20 -9.71 10.96 -3.61
C SER A 20 -9.81 12.26 -2.81
N TYR A 21 -9.94 12.15 -1.49
CA TYR A 21 -9.85 13.27 -0.57
C TYR A 21 -8.40 13.70 -0.31
N ALA A 22 -7.44 12.83 -0.58
CA ALA A 22 -6.03 13.03 -0.22
C ALA A 22 -5.16 13.49 -1.39
N ILE A 23 -5.53 13.17 -2.64
CA ILE A 23 -4.69 13.46 -3.80
C ILE A 23 -4.84 14.90 -4.25
N ASP A 24 -3.70 15.62 -4.33
CA ASP A 24 -3.66 16.96 -4.90
C ASP A 24 -3.83 16.90 -6.43
N LYS A 25 -5.02 17.30 -6.89
CA LYS A 25 -5.38 17.33 -8.31
C LYS A 25 -4.81 18.52 -9.07
N THR A 26 -4.21 19.49 -8.38
CA THR A 26 -3.57 20.65 -9.03
C THR A 26 -2.23 20.29 -9.62
N GLN A 27 -1.63 19.19 -9.19
CA GLN A 27 -0.34 18.69 -9.68
C GLN A 27 -0.51 17.56 -10.69
N SER A 28 0.33 17.56 -11.72
CA SER A 28 0.40 16.45 -12.66
C SER A 28 1.22 15.30 -12.06
N HIS A 29 0.60 14.13 -11.97
CA HIS A 29 1.26 12.90 -11.52
C HIS A 29 1.59 11.95 -12.69
N GLY A 30 1.27 12.35 -13.92
CA GLY A 30 1.49 11.56 -15.12
C GLY A 30 2.97 11.26 -15.42
N TYR A 31 3.22 10.13 -16.06
CA TYR A 31 4.53 9.72 -16.56
C TYR A 31 4.37 9.11 -17.95
N ASN A 32 4.99 9.75 -18.98
CA ASN A 32 4.76 9.43 -20.39
C ASN A 32 5.81 8.47 -20.98
N ALA A 33 6.92 8.20 -20.30
CA ALA A 33 7.97 7.29 -20.76
C ALA A 33 7.80 5.87 -20.21
N LEU A 34 6.55 5.39 -20.19
CA LEU A 34 6.17 4.08 -19.71
C LEU A 34 6.30 3.05 -20.84
N GLU A 35 7.03 1.97 -20.59
CA GLU A 35 7.08 0.81 -21.47
C GLU A 35 6.18 -0.29 -20.92
N VAL A 36 5.25 -0.77 -21.72
CA VAL A 36 4.36 -1.89 -21.38
C VAL A 36 4.57 -3.01 -22.36
N THR A 37 4.94 -4.18 -21.86
CA THR A 37 5.08 -5.41 -22.64
C THR A 37 4.06 -6.43 -22.14
N GLU A 38 3.33 -7.02 -23.05
CA GLU A 38 2.44 -8.13 -22.76
C GLU A 38 3.12 -9.45 -23.12
N GLU A 39 3.36 -10.28 -22.10
CA GLU A 39 3.87 -11.63 -22.25
C GLU A 39 2.73 -12.67 -22.15
N LYS A 40 3.05 -13.93 -22.35
CA LYS A 40 2.04 -15.03 -22.35
C LYS A 40 1.29 -15.09 -21.01
N ASP A 41 1.99 -14.96 -19.89
CA ASP A 41 1.52 -15.20 -18.53
C ASP A 41 1.51 -13.95 -17.64
N HIS A 42 2.11 -12.85 -18.08
CA HIS A 42 2.18 -11.62 -17.31
C HIS A 42 2.21 -10.37 -18.19
N PHE A 43 1.99 -9.21 -17.56
CA PHE A 43 2.34 -7.90 -18.10
C PHE A 43 3.61 -7.40 -17.40
N GLN A 44 4.54 -6.84 -18.16
CA GLN A 44 5.68 -6.13 -17.63
C GLN A 44 5.52 -4.63 -17.90
N ILE A 45 5.68 -3.82 -16.87
CA ILE A 45 5.59 -2.36 -16.94
C ILE A 45 6.92 -1.79 -16.44
N LYS A 46 7.62 -1.03 -17.28
CA LYS A 46 8.90 -0.42 -16.91
C LYS A 46 8.81 1.09 -16.87
N THR A 47 9.44 1.66 -15.86
CA THR A 47 9.75 3.08 -15.74
C THR A 47 11.26 3.28 -15.74
N SER A 48 11.74 4.52 -15.60
CA SER A 48 13.18 4.79 -15.41
C SER A 48 13.72 4.37 -14.04
N LYS A 49 12.88 3.89 -13.13
CA LYS A 49 13.25 3.56 -11.73
C LYS A 49 12.93 2.12 -11.34
N VAL A 50 11.85 1.57 -11.84
CA VAL A 50 11.35 0.26 -11.41
C VAL A 50 10.78 -0.53 -12.58
N SER A 51 10.78 -1.86 -12.42
CA SER A 51 10.06 -2.81 -13.29
C SER A 51 8.97 -3.47 -12.45
N VAL A 52 7.74 -3.49 -12.98
CA VAL A 52 6.57 -4.13 -12.37
C VAL A 52 6.14 -5.30 -13.22
N ILE A 53 5.92 -6.44 -12.62
CA ILE A 53 5.36 -7.64 -13.25
C ILE A 53 3.99 -7.90 -12.62
N VAL A 54 2.96 -8.02 -13.46
CA VAL A 54 1.60 -8.37 -13.04
C VAL A 54 1.22 -9.71 -13.68
N GLN A 55 1.04 -10.73 -12.84
CA GLN A 55 0.66 -12.06 -13.31
C GLN A 55 -0.80 -12.06 -13.78
N LYS A 56 -1.08 -12.70 -14.94
CA LYS A 56 -2.44 -12.73 -15.52
C LYS A 56 -3.40 -13.68 -14.80
N HIS A 57 -2.89 -14.74 -14.19
CA HIS A 57 -3.73 -15.81 -13.62
C HIS A 57 -4.26 -15.50 -12.22
N ASP A 58 -3.53 -14.73 -11.41
CA ASP A 58 -3.86 -14.46 -10.01
C ASP A 58 -3.66 -12.99 -9.60
N LEU A 59 -3.33 -12.13 -10.57
CA LEU A 59 -3.10 -10.69 -10.39
C LEU A 59 -1.99 -10.34 -9.38
N ARG A 60 -1.09 -11.29 -9.07
CA ARG A 60 0.07 -10.98 -8.21
C ARG A 60 1.00 -9.98 -8.88
N VAL A 61 1.42 -9.02 -8.06
CA VAL A 61 2.32 -7.94 -8.47
C VAL A 61 3.69 -8.15 -7.83
N GLY A 62 4.73 -8.18 -8.66
CA GLY A 62 6.13 -8.08 -8.25
C GLY A 62 6.72 -6.75 -8.71
N ILE A 63 7.46 -6.07 -7.84
CA ILE A 63 8.12 -4.79 -8.12
C ILE A 63 9.61 -4.95 -7.88
N TYR A 64 10.39 -4.61 -8.88
CA TYR A 64 11.83 -4.81 -8.93
C TYR A 64 12.54 -3.49 -9.25
N ASP A 65 13.76 -3.34 -8.78
CA ASP A 65 14.64 -2.28 -9.28
C ASP A 65 15.16 -2.61 -10.69
N LEU A 66 15.90 -1.70 -11.30
CA LEU A 66 16.44 -1.89 -12.64
C LEU A 66 17.54 -2.96 -12.74
N GLU A 67 18.07 -3.39 -11.61
CA GLU A 67 19.04 -4.49 -11.50
C GLU A 67 18.34 -5.85 -11.34
N GLY A 68 16.99 -5.84 -11.28
CA GLY A 68 16.16 -7.05 -11.11
C GLY A 68 16.03 -7.50 -9.66
N LYS A 69 16.50 -6.72 -8.68
CA LYS A 69 16.34 -7.03 -7.26
C LYS A 69 14.93 -6.69 -6.80
N THR A 70 14.29 -7.62 -6.09
CA THR A 70 12.94 -7.44 -5.54
C THR A 70 12.89 -6.27 -4.56
N ILE A 71 11.96 -5.35 -4.79
CA ILE A 71 11.62 -4.27 -3.85
C ILE A 71 10.41 -4.71 -3.03
N LEU A 72 9.35 -5.19 -3.68
CA LEU A 72 8.11 -5.62 -3.05
C LEU A 72 7.45 -6.68 -3.93
N GLU A 73 6.82 -7.69 -3.35
CA GLU A 73 6.05 -8.68 -4.08
C GLU A 73 4.82 -9.13 -3.31
N ASP A 74 3.78 -9.52 -4.04
CA ASP A 74 2.57 -10.09 -3.45
C ASP A 74 2.80 -11.53 -3.01
N GLU A 75 2.35 -11.84 -1.81
CA GLU A 75 2.24 -13.21 -1.32
C GLU A 75 0.98 -13.86 -1.90
N ILE A 76 -0.15 -13.13 -1.87
CA ILE A 76 -1.38 -13.45 -2.58
C ILE A 76 -1.76 -12.20 -3.37
N GLY A 77 -2.21 -12.35 -4.62
CA GLY A 77 -2.74 -11.27 -5.42
C GLY A 77 -4.00 -10.66 -4.78
N PHE A 78 -4.59 -9.67 -5.44
CA PHE A 78 -5.81 -9.03 -4.96
C PHE A 78 -6.88 -10.07 -4.62
N HIS A 79 -7.43 -9.99 -3.40
CA HIS A 79 -8.49 -10.87 -2.95
C HIS A 79 -9.52 -10.11 -2.11
N TRP A 80 -10.71 -10.69 -1.99
CA TRP A 80 -11.82 -10.11 -1.24
C TRP A 80 -12.67 -11.20 -0.61
N GLU A 81 -13.44 -10.81 0.39
CA GLU A 81 -14.47 -11.63 1.03
C GLU A 81 -15.72 -10.81 1.28
N GLU A 82 -16.88 -11.45 1.34
CA GLU A 82 -18.13 -10.75 1.65
C GLU A 82 -18.13 -10.26 3.09
N SER A 83 -18.53 -9.00 3.29
CA SER A 83 -18.71 -8.42 4.62
C SER A 83 -20.13 -8.68 5.11
N TYR A 84 -20.27 -9.54 6.08
CA TYR A 84 -21.57 -9.85 6.71
C TYR A 84 -22.05 -8.72 7.63
N GLU A 85 -21.14 -7.91 8.16
CA GLU A 85 -21.47 -6.85 9.13
C GLU A 85 -21.93 -5.56 8.44
N TYR A 86 -21.22 -5.15 7.38
CA TYR A 86 -21.47 -3.85 6.72
C TYR A 86 -22.07 -4.00 5.32
N GLY A 87 -22.17 -5.20 4.80
CA GLY A 87 -22.49 -5.47 3.39
C GLY A 87 -21.33 -5.11 2.45
N GLY A 88 -21.39 -5.57 1.21
CA GLY A 88 -20.31 -5.38 0.24
C GLY A 88 -19.11 -6.30 0.46
N ASN A 89 -17.93 -5.87 0.07
CA ASN A 89 -16.72 -6.69 0.10
C ASN A 89 -15.61 -6.03 0.92
N ILE A 90 -15.04 -6.79 1.83
CA ILE A 90 -13.71 -6.51 2.40
C ILE A 90 -12.70 -6.72 1.28
N VAL A 91 -11.86 -5.71 1.02
CA VAL A 91 -10.83 -5.76 0.00
C VAL A 91 -9.46 -5.88 0.66
N LYS A 92 -8.65 -6.85 0.24
CA LYS A 92 -7.38 -7.18 0.91
C LYS A 92 -6.25 -7.41 -0.07
N MET A 93 -5.04 -7.02 0.37
CA MET A 93 -3.77 -7.28 -0.29
C MET A 93 -2.77 -7.84 0.71
N SER A 94 -2.02 -8.87 0.30
CA SER A 94 -0.98 -9.49 1.11
C SER A 94 0.35 -9.46 0.39
N LYS A 95 1.39 -9.00 1.08
CA LYS A 95 2.75 -8.83 0.58
C LYS A 95 3.71 -9.75 1.33
N VAL A 96 4.74 -10.22 0.66
CA VAL A 96 5.86 -10.90 1.32
C VAL A 96 6.61 -9.87 2.18
N SER A 97 6.79 -10.19 3.46
CA SER A 97 7.61 -9.41 4.38
C SER A 97 8.94 -10.10 4.60
N ARG A 98 10.02 -9.41 4.31
CA ARG A 98 11.39 -9.95 4.38
C ARG A 98 11.96 -9.90 5.80
N ASP A 99 12.93 -10.77 6.08
CA ASP A 99 13.67 -10.69 7.33
C ASP A 99 14.42 -9.35 7.43
N GLY A 100 14.44 -8.76 8.62
CA GLY A 100 15.04 -7.44 8.86
C GLY A 100 14.25 -6.24 8.33
N GLU A 101 13.11 -6.44 7.69
CA GLU A 101 12.24 -5.35 7.25
C GLU A 101 11.60 -4.64 8.43
N SER A 102 11.56 -3.31 8.37
CA SER A 102 10.96 -2.42 9.38
C SER A 102 9.86 -1.57 8.73
N PHE A 103 8.85 -1.20 9.52
CA PHE A 103 7.70 -0.45 9.03
C PHE A 103 7.44 0.78 9.90
N TYR A 104 7.11 1.92 9.27
CA TYR A 104 6.92 3.22 9.92
C TYR A 104 5.74 3.95 9.30
N GLY A 105 4.91 4.65 10.09
CA GLY A 105 3.81 5.49 9.59
C GLY A 105 2.48 5.26 10.28
N LEU A 106 1.38 5.34 9.52
CA LEU A 106 -0.04 5.16 9.89
C LEU A 106 -0.67 6.27 10.76
N GLY A 107 -0.01 7.44 10.92
CA GLY A 107 -0.54 8.53 11.74
C GLY A 107 -0.31 8.32 13.24
N ASP A 108 -1.29 8.68 14.06
CA ASP A 108 -1.17 8.55 15.52
C ASP A 108 -1.28 7.08 15.94
N LYS A 109 -0.20 6.56 16.51
CA LYS A 109 -0.10 5.21 17.04
C LYS A 109 0.60 5.21 18.39
N ALA A 110 -0.10 4.78 19.44
CA ALA A 110 0.43 4.73 20.81
C ALA A 110 1.36 3.52 21.02
N THR A 111 2.27 3.26 20.10
CA THR A 111 3.16 2.09 20.11
C THR A 111 4.60 2.45 19.73
N HIS A 112 5.46 1.44 19.56
CA HIS A 112 6.82 1.64 19.10
C HIS A 112 6.86 2.20 17.67
N MET A 113 7.90 2.97 17.35
CA MET A 113 8.08 3.57 16.03
C MET A 113 8.17 2.52 14.92
N ASN A 114 8.88 1.42 15.15
CA ASN A 114 8.88 0.27 14.24
C ASN A 114 7.63 -0.59 14.50
N LEU A 115 6.77 -0.67 13.50
CA LEU A 115 5.48 -1.35 13.56
C LEU A 115 5.56 -2.87 13.26
N LYS A 116 6.76 -3.42 13.02
CA LYS A 116 6.95 -4.87 12.78
C LYS A 116 6.35 -5.70 13.92
N GLY A 117 5.57 -6.72 13.57
CA GLY A 117 4.88 -7.58 14.53
C GLY A 117 3.59 -6.98 15.11
N LYS A 118 3.11 -5.86 14.59
CA LYS A 118 1.86 -5.23 15.01
C LYS A 118 0.76 -5.42 13.97
N ARG A 119 -0.48 -5.53 14.46
CA ARG A 119 -1.70 -5.30 13.70
C ARG A 119 -2.34 -4.02 14.19
N LEU A 120 -2.64 -3.11 13.28
CA LEU A 120 -3.06 -1.74 13.60
C LEU A 120 -4.32 -1.38 12.82
N GLU A 121 -5.19 -0.60 13.46
CA GLU A 121 -6.43 -0.13 12.90
C GLU A 121 -6.34 1.35 12.52
N ASN A 122 -6.84 1.71 11.36
CA ASN A 122 -7.00 3.08 10.90
C ASN A 122 -8.49 3.44 10.86
N TRP A 123 -8.95 4.06 11.95
CA TRP A 123 -10.26 4.64 12.12
C TRP A 123 -10.17 5.84 13.05
N ALA A 124 -10.57 7.04 12.60
CA ALA A 124 -10.46 8.24 13.42
C ALA A 124 -11.44 8.18 14.59
N THR A 125 -10.91 8.19 15.82
CA THR A 125 -11.69 8.02 17.04
C THR A 125 -11.21 9.01 18.09
N ASP A 126 -12.14 9.71 18.74
CA ASP A 126 -11.84 10.56 19.89
C ASP A 126 -11.65 9.65 21.11
N GLN A 127 -10.39 9.43 21.47
CA GLN A 127 -9.99 8.51 22.54
C GLN A 127 -9.29 9.25 23.66
N TYR A 128 -10.06 9.67 24.67
CA TYR A 128 -9.52 10.33 25.86
C TYR A 128 -8.62 9.40 26.68
N ALA A 129 -7.49 9.92 27.15
CA ALA A 129 -6.57 9.22 28.04
C ALA A 129 -6.14 7.83 27.55
N PHE A 130 -5.79 7.73 26.26
CA PHE A 130 -5.37 6.47 25.65
C PHE A 130 -4.12 5.89 26.33
N GLN A 131 -4.04 4.57 26.36
CA GLN A 131 -2.91 3.81 26.90
C GLN A 131 -1.98 3.35 25.78
N LYS A 132 -0.80 2.82 26.17
CA LYS A 132 0.11 2.19 25.24
C LYS A 132 -0.58 1.04 24.49
N ASP A 133 -0.31 0.95 23.19
CA ASP A 133 -0.88 -0.05 22.25
C ASP A 133 -2.42 0.04 22.10
N GLN A 134 -3.05 1.13 22.55
CA GLN A 134 -4.47 1.35 22.32
C GLN A 134 -4.75 1.79 20.88
N GLU A 135 -5.76 1.22 20.29
CA GLU A 135 -6.26 1.46 18.93
C GLU A 135 -7.80 1.49 18.94
N PRO A 136 -8.46 2.22 18.06
CA PRO A 136 -7.92 3.26 17.16
C PRO A 136 -7.72 4.61 17.88
N LEU A 137 -7.02 5.56 17.23
CA LEU A 137 -6.75 6.90 17.75
C LEU A 137 -7.25 8.00 16.80
N TYR A 138 -6.86 9.26 17.10
CA TYR A 138 -7.41 10.46 16.46
C TYR A 138 -7.06 10.62 14.99
N LYS A 139 -5.77 10.48 14.63
CA LYS A 139 -5.26 10.84 13.31
C LYS A 139 -4.94 9.61 12.47
N VAL A 140 -5.64 9.50 11.35
CA VAL A 140 -5.50 8.40 10.40
C VAL A 140 -4.73 8.88 9.17
N VAL A 141 -3.60 8.25 8.90
CA VAL A 141 -2.82 8.43 7.67
C VAL A 141 -2.53 7.03 7.12
N PRO A 142 -3.29 6.53 6.14
CA PRO A 142 -3.15 5.15 5.63
C PRO A 142 -1.92 5.02 4.70
N PHE A 143 -0.79 5.50 5.21
CA PHE A 143 0.50 5.51 4.54
C PHE A 143 1.56 4.93 5.47
N TYR A 144 2.34 3.97 4.96
CA TYR A 144 3.50 3.45 5.66
C TYR A 144 4.72 3.37 4.76
N ILE A 145 5.89 3.39 5.37
CA ILE A 145 7.19 3.18 4.74
C ILE A 145 7.72 1.83 5.20
N GLY A 146 8.04 0.96 4.24
CA GLY A 146 8.85 -0.24 4.46
C GLY A 146 10.32 0.07 4.20
N LEU A 147 11.19 -0.42 5.08
CA LEU A 147 12.64 -0.28 4.98
C LEU A 147 13.30 -1.64 5.13
N VAL A 148 14.03 -2.05 4.12
CA VAL A 148 14.80 -3.30 4.12
C VAL A 148 16.09 -3.12 3.33
N GLU A 149 17.20 -3.65 3.83
CA GLU A 149 18.52 -3.57 3.18
C GLU A 149 18.90 -2.13 2.74
N ASN A 150 18.57 -1.14 3.57
CA ASN A 150 18.77 0.29 3.34
C ASN A 150 18.00 0.86 2.11
N LYS A 151 17.03 0.13 1.58
CA LYS A 151 16.13 0.61 0.53
C LYS A 151 14.73 0.79 1.10
N ALA A 152 14.15 1.97 0.86
CA ALA A 152 12.81 2.33 1.33
C ALA A 152 11.80 2.32 0.18
N TYR A 153 10.59 1.92 0.51
CA TYR A 153 9.40 2.09 -0.31
C TYR A 153 8.24 2.58 0.54
N GLY A 154 7.24 3.17 -0.08
CA GLY A 154 6.00 3.59 0.58
C GLY A 154 4.79 2.89 -0.02
N ILE A 155 3.80 2.62 0.83
CA ILE A 155 2.45 2.24 0.41
C ILE A 155 1.48 3.26 0.98
N PHE A 156 0.73 3.92 0.10
CA PHE A 156 -0.39 4.76 0.47
C PHE A 156 -1.69 4.07 0.03
N PHE A 157 -2.52 3.68 0.98
CA PHE A 157 -3.81 3.03 0.74
C PHE A 157 -4.91 4.09 0.67
N ASP A 158 -5.25 4.53 -0.53
CA ASP A 158 -6.25 5.56 -0.80
C ASP A 158 -7.66 4.98 -0.73
N ASN A 159 -8.09 4.70 0.50
CA ASN A 159 -9.40 4.15 0.84
C ASN A 159 -9.88 4.82 2.14
N THR A 160 -11.12 5.26 2.18
CA THR A 160 -11.73 5.99 3.32
C THR A 160 -12.55 5.12 4.26
N PHE A 161 -12.69 3.83 3.96
CA PHE A 161 -13.30 2.89 4.89
C PHE A 161 -12.36 2.57 6.06
N ARG A 162 -12.92 2.04 7.12
CA ARG A 162 -12.14 1.47 8.22
C ARG A 162 -11.15 0.49 7.65
N SER A 163 -9.88 0.68 7.94
CA SER A 163 -8.81 -0.10 7.36
C SER A 163 -7.84 -0.63 8.41
N PHE A 164 -7.15 -1.69 8.05
CA PHE A 164 -6.24 -2.41 8.94
C PHE A 164 -4.92 -2.68 8.23
N PHE A 165 -3.86 -2.71 9.02
CA PHE A 165 -2.51 -3.02 8.57
C PHE A 165 -1.90 -4.05 9.51
N ASP A 166 -1.49 -5.18 8.96
CA ASP A 166 -0.80 -6.24 9.69
C ASP A 166 0.66 -6.35 9.20
N PHE A 167 1.59 -6.09 10.10
CA PHE A 167 3.02 -6.16 9.81
C PHE A 167 3.63 -7.45 10.37
N SER A 168 3.19 -8.61 9.86
CA SER A 168 3.62 -9.95 10.29
C SER A 168 3.22 -10.29 11.74
N HIS A 169 2.11 -9.76 12.23
CA HIS A 169 1.53 -10.10 13.53
C HIS A 169 0.75 -11.42 13.46
N GLU A 170 -0.21 -11.51 12.56
CA GLU A 170 -1.03 -12.71 12.39
C GLU A 170 -0.26 -13.84 11.70
N ARG A 171 0.58 -13.49 10.71
CA ARG A 171 1.32 -14.45 9.91
C ARG A 171 2.76 -13.99 9.68
N LYS A 172 3.72 -14.72 10.24
CA LYS A 172 5.14 -14.43 10.09
C LYS A 172 5.53 -14.39 8.60
N GLY A 173 6.29 -13.39 8.19
CA GLY A 173 6.76 -13.22 6.81
C GLY A 173 5.71 -12.66 5.85
N VAL A 174 4.55 -12.20 6.35
CA VAL A 174 3.49 -11.60 5.54
C VAL A 174 3.10 -10.25 6.13
N THR A 175 2.97 -9.26 5.28
CA THR A 175 2.37 -7.96 5.59
C THR A 175 1.07 -7.84 4.81
N SER A 176 -0.02 -7.45 5.48
CA SER A 176 -1.31 -7.31 4.83
C SER A 176 -1.93 -5.96 5.14
N PHE A 177 -2.72 -5.45 4.22
CA PHE A 177 -3.61 -4.31 4.48
C PHE A 177 -4.96 -4.55 3.81
N TRP A 178 -6.02 -4.12 4.48
CA TRP A 178 -7.38 -4.30 4.01
C TRP A 178 -8.31 -3.20 4.50
N ALA A 179 -9.47 -3.10 3.88
CA ALA A 179 -10.55 -2.20 4.28
C ALA A 179 -11.90 -2.92 4.25
N ASP A 180 -12.80 -2.50 5.13
CA ASP A 180 -14.16 -3.04 5.26
C ASP A 180 -15.06 -2.72 4.06
N GLY A 181 -14.54 -2.04 3.04
CA GLY A 181 -15.27 -1.72 1.82
C GLY A 181 -14.43 -0.92 0.82
N GLY A 182 -15.09 -0.50 -0.26
CA GLY A 182 -14.47 0.30 -1.32
C GLY A 182 -13.71 -0.52 -2.35
N GLU A 183 -12.79 0.13 -3.05
CA GLU A 183 -11.87 -0.49 -4.00
C GLU A 183 -10.50 -0.72 -3.33
N MET A 184 -9.78 -1.73 -3.77
CA MET A 184 -8.35 -1.84 -3.46
C MET A 184 -7.62 -0.81 -4.32
N ASN A 185 -7.42 0.37 -3.79
CA ASN A 185 -6.77 1.51 -4.44
C ASN A 185 -5.55 1.94 -3.62
N TYR A 186 -4.35 1.64 -4.10
CA TYR A 186 -3.13 2.02 -3.39
C TYR A 186 -2.04 2.52 -4.33
N TYR A 187 -1.17 3.34 -3.77
CA TYR A 187 0.01 3.86 -4.45
C TYR A 187 1.25 3.21 -3.85
N PHE A 188 2.09 2.68 -4.72
CA PHE A 188 3.46 2.29 -4.40
C PHE A 188 4.39 3.45 -4.74
N ILE A 189 5.31 3.74 -3.82
CA ILE A 189 6.31 4.80 -3.97
C ILE A 189 7.69 4.18 -3.75
N TYR A 190 8.57 4.28 -4.75
CA TYR A 190 9.96 3.85 -4.58
C TYR A 190 10.85 5.00 -4.12
N GLY A 191 11.70 4.74 -3.10
CA GLY A 191 12.72 5.68 -2.65
C GLY A 191 13.90 5.78 -3.63
N PRO A 192 15.05 5.14 -3.42
CA PRO A 192 15.38 4.17 -2.35
C PRO A 192 15.61 4.75 -0.96
N LYS A 193 15.71 6.07 -0.81
CA LYS A 193 15.83 6.71 0.51
C LYS A 193 14.46 6.99 1.11
N MET A 194 14.34 6.96 2.43
CA MET A 194 13.09 7.34 3.12
C MET A 194 12.67 8.78 2.79
N SER A 195 13.63 9.72 2.68
CA SER A 195 13.37 11.10 2.26
C SER A 195 12.68 11.19 0.90
N ASP A 196 13.08 10.35 -0.07
CA ASP A 196 12.52 10.35 -1.42
C ASP A 196 11.06 9.87 -1.39
N VAL A 197 10.79 8.85 -0.55
CA VAL A 197 9.43 8.34 -0.31
C VAL A 197 8.55 9.42 0.28
N VAL A 198 8.99 10.09 1.34
CA VAL A 198 8.25 11.19 1.99
C VAL A 198 8.02 12.34 1.02
N THR A 199 9.05 12.79 0.30
CA THR A 199 8.93 13.86 -0.70
C THR A 199 7.92 13.51 -1.79
N THR A 200 7.92 12.27 -2.27
CA THR A 200 6.97 11.84 -3.30
C THR A 200 5.55 11.77 -2.75
N TYR A 201 5.38 11.28 -1.51
CA TYR A 201 4.09 11.23 -0.84
C TYR A 201 3.50 12.62 -0.60
N THR A 202 4.28 13.56 -0.04
CA THR A 202 3.81 14.94 0.18
C THR A 202 3.50 15.66 -1.12
N HIS A 203 4.25 15.40 -2.20
CA HIS A 203 3.91 15.95 -3.50
C HIS A 203 2.64 15.33 -4.11
N LEU A 204 2.32 14.08 -3.78
CA LEU A 204 1.08 13.42 -4.20
C LEU A 204 -0.14 14.00 -3.47
N THR A 205 0.03 14.37 -2.20
CA THR A 205 -1.07 14.74 -1.30
C THR A 205 -1.17 16.24 -0.99
N GLY A 206 -0.21 17.05 -1.39
CA GLY A 206 -0.16 18.51 -1.17
C GLY A 206 0.69 18.91 0.03
#